data_356ba63ed9bf128db16dbeba859f5ee3
#
_entry.id   356ba63ed9bf128db16dbeba859f5ee3
#
_cell.length_a   1.000
_cell.length_b   1.000
_cell.length_c   1.000
_cell.angle_alpha   90.00
_cell.angle_beta   90.00
_cell.angle_gamma   90.00
#
_symmetry.space_group_name_H-M   'P 1'
#
loop_
_entity.id
_entity.type
_entity.pdbx_description
1 polymer ?
#
loop_
_entity_poly.entity_id
_entity_poly.type
_entity_poly.pdbx_seq_one_letter_code
_entity_poly.pdbx_strand_id
1 'polypeptide(L)'
;MKFYRCEHCGNIIVFMESKGVPVVCCGEKMKELEPGSSDGAHEKHVPVIEKDGSKITVKVGSAEHPMMDAHYIQFIVLETKQGFMKKDLKPGDKPVAEFVLSEGDEAVAAYEYCNLHGLWVG
;
A
#
# COMPACT_ATOMS: atom_id res chain seq x y z
N MET A 1 -7.00 0.96 -7.48
CA MET A 1 -5.66 1.45 -7.90
C MET A 1 -4.81 0.30 -8.42
N LYS A 2 -3.90 0.59 -9.34
CA LYS A 2 -2.92 -0.38 -9.83
C LYS A 2 -1.52 0.07 -9.50
N PHE A 3 -0.70 -0.84 -8.98
CA PHE A 3 0.69 -0.61 -8.63
C PHE A 3 1.58 -1.46 -9.52
N TYR A 4 2.70 -0.92 -9.94
CA TYR A 4 3.66 -1.60 -10.81
C TYR A 4 5.04 -1.59 -10.16
N ARG A 5 5.81 -2.66 -10.37
CA ARG A 5 7.14 -2.79 -9.78
C ARG A 5 8.16 -3.19 -10.83
N CYS A 6 9.34 -2.58 -10.77
CA CYS A 6 10.51 -3.04 -11.50
C CYS A 6 11.11 -4.23 -10.75
N GLU A 7 11.23 -5.37 -11.43
CA GLU A 7 11.79 -6.59 -10.83
C GLU A 7 13.32 -6.50 -10.60
N HIS A 8 13.97 -5.51 -11.21
CA HIS A 8 15.43 -5.32 -11.07
C HIS A 8 15.79 -4.34 -9.96
N CYS A 9 15.28 -3.13 -10.01
CA CYS A 9 15.65 -2.09 -9.03
C CYS A 9 14.66 -1.92 -7.88
N GLY A 10 13.44 -2.47 -8.00
CA GLY A 10 12.42 -2.38 -6.96
C GLY A 10 11.61 -1.09 -6.97
N ASN A 11 11.74 -0.24 -7.99
CA ASN A 11 10.86 0.92 -8.12
C ASN A 11 9.40 0.50 -8.13
N ILE A 12 8.56 1.21 -7.38
CA ILE A 12 7.10 1.00 -7.37
C ILE A 12 6.46 2.29 -7.82
N ILE A 13 5.54 2.17 -8.80
CA ILE A 13 4.83 3.34 -9.36
C ILE A 13 3.32 3.10 -9.40
N VAL A 14 2.58 4.21 -9.45
CA VAL A 14 1.19 4.25 -9.89
C VAL A 14 1.09 5.26 -11.04
N PHE A 15 0.17 5.02 -11.96
CA PHE A 15 -0.12 6.01 -13.00
C PHE A 15 -1.08 7.05 -12.44
N MET A 16 -0.70 8.31 -12.51
CA MET A 16 -1.65 9.40 -12.27
C MET A 16 -2.69 9.45 -13.37
N GLU A 17 -2.25 9.19 -14.60
CA GLU A 17 -3.07 9.08 -15.79
C GLU A 17 -2.48 7.98 -16.67
N SER A 18 -3.26 6.93 -16.95
CA SER A 18 -2.79 5.81 -17.80
C SER A 18 -3.39 5.91 -19.19
N LYS A 19 -2.55 5.79 -20.21
CA LYS A 19 -2.97 5.71 -21.63
C LYS A 19 -2.80 4.30 -22.19
N GLY A 20 -2.60 3.31 -21.33
CA GLY A 20 -2.47 1.91 -21.74
C GLY A 20 -1.08 1.54 -22.27
N VAL A 21 -0.11 2.45 -22.20
CA VAL A 21 1.26 2.19 -22.62
C VAL A 21 2.08 1.76 -21.42
N PRO A 22 2.79 0.61 -21.49
CA PRO A 22 3.58 0.15 -20.36
C PRO A 22 4.79 1.04 -20.10
N VAL A 23 5.20 1.11 -18.82
CA VAL A 23 6.46 1.75 -18.43
C VAL A 23 7.57 0.71 -18.40
N VAL A 24 8.71 1.07 -18.99
CA VAL A 24 9.92 0.26 -18.97
C VAL A 24 10.88 0.82 -17.93
N CYS A 25 11.41 -0.04 -17.07
CA CYS A 25 12.40 0.32 -16.05
C CYS A 25 13.48 -0.77 -16.07
N CYS A 26 14.76 -0.37 -16.03
CA CYS A 26 15.88 -1.30 -16.11
C CYS A 26 15.81 -2.26 -17.32
N GLY A 27 15.32 -1.76 -18.45
CA GLY A 27 15.26 -2.53 -19.71
C GLY A 27 14.10 -3.51 -19.84
N GLU A 28 13.19 -3.57 -18.86
CA GLU A 28 12.02 -4.45 -18.89
C GLU A 28 10.75 -3.70 -18.53
N LYS A 29 9.62 -4.21 -19.03
CA LYS A 29 8.31 -3.69 -18.62
C LYS A 29 8.12 -3.89 -17.13
N MET A 30 7.64 -2.86 -16.46
CA MET A 30 7.26 -2.96 -15.06
C MET A 30 6.06 -3.90 -14.92
N LYS A 31 6.09 -4.72 -13.88
CA LYS A 31 5.08 -5.73 -13.63
C LYS A 31 3.98 -5.20 -12.72
N GLU A 32 2.74 -5.42 -13.10
CA GLU A 32 1.61 -5.10 -12.23
C GLU A 32 1.64 -6.01 -10.98
N LEU A 33 1.49 -5.39 -9.81
CA LEU A 33 1.41 -6.12 -8.55
C LEU A 33 -0.02 -6.58 -8.31
N GLU A 34 -0.19 -7.88 -8.02
CA GLU A 34 -1.49 -8.43 -7.67
C GLU A 34 -1.61 -8.52 -6.15
N PRO A 35 -2.56 -7.76 -5.52
CA PRO A 35 -2.68 -7.78 -4.07
C PRO A 35 -2.98 -9.17 -3.54
N GLY A 36 -2.31 -9.55 -2.44
CA GLY A 36 -2.55 -10.81 -1.76
C GLY A 36 -2.10 -12.04 -2.52
N SER A 37 -1.19 -11.90 -3.48
CA SER A 37 -0.72 -13.03 -4.31
C SER A 37 0.41 -13.83 -3.70
N SER A 38 1.01 -13.36 -2.59
CA SER A 38 2.07 -14.08 -1.90
C SER A 38 1.51 -15.00 -0.81
N ASP A 39 2.39 -15.81 -0.21
CA ASP A 39 2.06 -16.72 0.88
C ASP A 39 2.15 -16.08 2.28
N GLY A 40 2.18 -14.75 2.36
CA GLY A 40 2.18 -14.05 3.64
C GLY A 40 0.90 -14.31 4.44
N ALA A 41 1.00 -14.23 5.77
CA ALA A 41 -0.14 -14.43 6.65
C ALA A 41 -1.17 -13.29 6.51
N HIS A 42 -2.41 -13.63 6.19
CA HIS A 42 -3.49 -12.66 5.97
C HIS A 42 -3.69 -11.74 7.18
N GLU A 43 -3.75 -12.29 8.40
CA GLU A 43 -3.97 -11.55 9.63
C GLU A 43 -2.89 -10.52 9.94
N LYS A 44 -1.69 -10.66 9.35
CA LYS A 44 -0.57 -9.72 9.52
C LYS A 44 -0.42 -8.77 8.34
N HIS A 45 -1.06 -9.00 7.22
CA HIS A 45 -0.84 -8.26 5.98
C HIS A 45 -2.05 -7.48 5.49
N VAL A 46 -3.26 -8.02 5.65
CA VAL A 46 -4.47 -7.32 5.16
C VAL A 46 -4.70 -6.07 5.99
N PRO A 47 -4.68 -4.86 5.37
CA PRO A 47 -4.95 -3.63 6.09
C PRO A 47 -6.33 -3.61 6.72
N VAL A 48 -6.42 -3.07 7.92
CA VAL A 48 -7.68 -2.85 8.64
C VAL A 48 -7.96 -1.36 8.69
N ILE A 49 -9.12 -0.97 8.18
CA ILE A 49 -9.55 0.44 8.16
C ILE A 49 -10.48 0.69 9.35
N GLU A 50 -10.13 1.70 10.15
CA GLU A 50 -10.97 2.18 11.23
C GLU A 50 -11.35 3.63 10.94
N LYS A 51 -12.62 3.96 11.07
CA LYS A 51 -13.16 5.29 10.77
C LYS A 51 -13.66 5.96 12.05
N ASP A 52 -13.24 7.21 12.24
CA ASP A 52 -13.72 8.07 13.32
C ASP A 52 -13.94 9.48 12.73
N GLY A 53 -15.19 9.74 12.28
CA GLY A 53 -15.50 10.95 11.57
C GLY A 53 -14.69 11.08 10.28
N SER A 54 -13.97 12.18 10.13
CA SER A 54 -13.08 12.41 8.98
C SER A 54 -11.73 11.73 9.14
N LYS A 55 -11.40 11.19 10.31
CA LYS A 55 -10.14 10.52 10.58
C LYS A 55 -10.22 9.05 10.20
N ILE A 56 -9.30 8.60 9.37
CA ILE A 56 -9.16 7.20 8.97
C ILE A 56 -7.85 6.68 9.52
N THR A 57 -7.90 5.58 10.27
CA THR A 57 -6.72 4.88 10.75
C THR A 57 -6.60 3.55 10.01
N VAL A 58 -5.45 3.31 9.42
CA VAL A 58 -5.15 2.05 8.73
C VAL A 58 -4.09 1.31 9.52
N LYS A 59 -4.42 0.11 9.96
CA LYS A 59 -3.50 -0.76 10.71
C LYS A 59 -3.12 -1.97 9.86
N VAL A 60 -1.87 -2.38 9.91
CA VAL A 60 -1.38 -3.57 9.22
C VAL A 60 -0.92 -4.58 10.25
N GLY A 61 -1.66 -5.59 10.50
CA GLY A 61 -3.02 -6.01 10.08
C GLY A 61 -3.87 -6.18 11.33
N SER A 62 -4.83 -7.09 11.37
CA SER A 62 -5.57 -7.42 12.60
C SER A 62 -4.63 -7.95 13.70
N ALA A 63 -3.58 -8.69 13.31
CA ALA A 63 -2.41 -8.97 14.13
C ALA A 63 -1.27 -8.10 13.63
N GLU A 64 -0.57 -7.42 14.54
CA GLU A 64 0.44 -6.43 14.17
C GLU A 64 1.56 -7.03 13.33
N HIS A 65 1.85 -6.41 12.18
CA HIS A 65 2.95 -6.79 11.30
C HIS A 65 4.30 -6.40 11.92
N PRO A 66 5.35 -7.22 11.78
CA PRO A 66 6.68 -6.84 12.24
C PRO A 66 7.21 -5.61 11.48
N MET A 67 8.03 -4.81 12.16
CA MET A 67 8.67 -3.62 11.60
C MET A 67 10.16 -3.65 11.91
N MET A 68 10.86 -4.66 11.36
CA MET A 68 12.29 -4.87 11.54
C MET A 68 13.05 -4.53 10.25
N ASP A 69 14.34 -4.31 10.31
CA ASP A 69 15.16 -3.94 9.14
C ASP A 69 14.98 -4.91 7.96
N ALA A 70 14.90 -6.20 8.23
CA ALA A 70 14.77 -7.22 7.20
C ALA A 70 13.32 -7.51 6.77
N HIS A 71 12.33 -7.07 7.55
CA HIS A 71 10.92 -7.38 7.32
C HIS A 71 10.02 -6.27 7.87
N TYR A 72 9.49 -5.44 6.98
CA TYR A 72 8.69 -4.28 7.38
C TYR A 72 7.73 -3.81 6.28
N ILE A 73 6.73 -3.04 6.69
CA ILE A 73 5.81 -2.36 5.77
C ILE A 73 6.49 -1.07 5.30
N GLN A 74 6.65 -0.92 3.99
CA GLN A 74 7.34 0.23 3.39
C GLN A 74 6.44 1.44 3.25
N PHE A 75 5.14 1.23 2.96
CA PHE A 75 4.17 2.33 2.88
C PHE A 75 2.75 1.81 3.02
N ILE A 76 1.87 2.74 3.35
CA ILE A 76 0.42 2.55 3.38
C ILE A 76 -0.21 3.60 2.47
N VAL A 77 -1.15 3.16 1.62
CA VAL A 77 -1.93 4.04 0.72
C VAL A 77 -3.40 3.90 1.06
N LEU A 78 -4.07 5.03 1.26
CA LEU A 78 -5.52 5.07 1.37
C LEU A 78 -6.09 5.61 0.07
N GLU A 79 -6.86 4.80 -0.63
CA GLU A 79 -7.63 5.23 -1.80
C GLU A 79 -8.97 5.77 -1.33
N THR A 80 -9.35 6.95 -1.84
CA THR A 80 -10.62 7.59 -1.53
C THR A 80 -11.38 7.89 -2.83
N LYS A 81 -12.62 8.33 -2.72
CA LYS A 81 -13.40 8.72 -3.91
C LYS A 81 -12.79 9.90 -4.67
N GLN A 82 -12.05 10.77 -3.99
CA GLN A 82 -11.48 11.98 -4.58
C GLN A 82 -9.99 11.85 -4.92
N GLY A 83 -9.35 10.73 -4.60
CA GLY A 83 -7.93 10.54 -4.87
C GLY A 83 -7.30 9.49 -3.97
N PHE A 84 -6.07 9.74 -3.57
CA PHE A 84 -5.40 8.86 -2.61
C PHE A 84 -4.39 9.63 -1.77
N MET A 85 -4.05 9.05 -0.63
CA MET A 85 -3.03 9.57 0.28
C MET A 85 -2.05 8.46 0.63
N LYS A 86 -0.79 8.80 0.86
CA LYS A 86 0.26 7.83 1.16
C LYS A 86 1.03 8.24 2.40
N LYS A 87 1.43 7.23 3.20
CA LYS A 87 2.38 7.40 4.29
C LYS A 87 3.51 6.40 4.13
N ASP A 88 4.75 6.90 4.11
CA ASP A 88 5.93 6.06 4.12
C ASP A 88 6.24 5.61 5.55
N LEU A 89 6.69 4.37 5.69
CA LEU A 89 7.11 3.78 6.95
C LEU A 89 8.54 3.26 6.84
N LYS A 90 9.19 3.15 7.97
CA LYS A 90 10.55 2.59 8.08
C LYS A 90 10.60 1.61 9.26
N PRO A 91 11.61 0.75 9.32
CA PRO A 91 11.80 -0.13 10.47
C PRO A 91 11.79 0.65 11.78
N GLY A 92 11.11 0.11 12.79
CA GLY A 92 10.92 0.76 14.08
C GLY A 92 9.66 1.60 14.20
N ASP A 93 9.05 2.02 13.08
CA ASP A 93 7.75 2.69 13.11
C ASP A 93 6.65 1.68 13.45
N LYS A 94 5.53 2.16 13.98
CA LYS A 94 4.33 1.32 14.09
C LYS A 94 3.74 1.12 12.70
N PRO A 95 3.20 -0.08 12.38
CA PRO A 95 2.57 -0.34 11.08
C PRO A 95 1.15 0.24 11.02
N VAL A 96 1.05 1.54 11.21
CA VAL A 96 -0.21 2.28 11.29
C VAL A 96 -0.06 3.62 10.57
N ALA A 97 -1.09 4.01 9.85
CA ALA A 97 -1.17 5.33 9.22
C ALA A 97 -2.50 6.01 9.57
N GLU A 98 -2.44 7.30 9.83
CA GLU A 98 -3.63 8.12 10.05
C GLU A 98 -3.78 9.11 8.91
N PHE A 99 -5.01 9.24 8.41
CA PHE A 99 -5.36 10.16 7.33
C PHE A 99 -6.59 10.95 7.73
N VAL A 100 -6.68 12.17 7.23
CA VAL A 100 -7.86 13.01 7.42
C VAL A 100 -8.51 13.26 6.07
N LEU A 101 -9.78 12.91 5.94
CA LEU A 101 -10.53 13.09 4.71
C LEU A 101 -11.04 14.52 4.59
N SER A 102 -11.04 15.05 3.39
CA SER A 102 -11.76 16.30 3.06
C SER A 102 -13.25 16.07 3.22
N GLU A 103 -13.99 17.17 3.45
CA GLU A 103 -15.44 17.11 3.51
C GLU A 103 -16.02 16.50 2.24
N GLY A 104 -16.91 15.53 2.41
CA GLY A 104 -17.56 14.83 1.30
C GLY A 104 -16.75 13.69 0.68
N ASP A 105 -15.51 13.48 1.11
CA ASP A 105 -14.71 12.36 0.64
C ASP A 105 -15.00 11.09 1.46
N GLU A 106 -14.73 9.93 0.88
CA GLU A 106 -14.93 8.62 1.51
C GLU A 106 -13.76 7.68 1.20
N ALA A 107 -13.39 6.88 2.18
CA ALA A 107 -12.41 5.82 2.00
C ALA A 107 -12.98 4.70 1.11
N VAL A 108 -12.20 4.25 0.15
CA VAL A 108 -12.55 3.17 -0.78
C VAL A 108 -11.80 1.89 -0.42
N ALA A 109 -10.48 1.97 -0.25
CA ALA A 109 -9.63 0.83 0.05
C ALA A 109 -8.33 1.29 0.67
N ALA A 110 -7.68 0.41 1.42
CA ALA A 110 -6.33 0.65 1.91
C ALA A 110 -5.39 -0.40 1.34
N TYR A 111 -4.20 0.04 0.95
CA TYR A 111 -3.13 -0.81 0.43
C TYR A 111 -1.92 -0.69 1.34
N GLU A 112 -1.16 -1.76 1.46
CA GLU A 112 0.15 -1.74 2.07
C GLU A 112 1.13 -2.55 1.22
N TYR A 113 2.42 -2.23 1.34
CA TYR A 113 3.47 -3.00 0.69
C TYR A 113 4.49 -3.47 1.72
N CYS A 114 4.60 -4.81 1.83
CA CYS A 114 5.59 -5.48 2.65
C CYS A 114 6.80 -5.83 1.77
N ASN A 115 8.01 -5.54 2.24
CA ASN A 115 9.22 -5.81 1.45
C ASN A 115 9.43 -7.29 1.12
N LEU A 116 8.89 -8.22 1.92
CA LEU A 116 9.01 -9.66 1.68
C LEU A 116 7.76 -10.26 1.03
N HIS A 117 6.57 -9.77 1.33
CA HIS A 117 5.31 -10.40 0.93
C HIS A 117 4.46 -9.57 -0.03
N GLY A 118 4.98 -8.45 -0.51
CA GLY A 118 4.35 -7.68 -1.58
C GLY A 118 3.15 -6.83 -1.16
N LEU A 119 2.26 -6.59 -2.11
CA LEU A 119 1.11 -5.71 -1.99
C LEU A 119 -0.10 -6.44 -1.42
N TRP A 120 -0.81 -5.77 -0.50
CA TRP A 120 -2.05 -6.26 0.09
C TRP A 120 -3.09 -5.14 0.11
N VAL A 121 -4.37 -5.53 0.07
CA VAL A 121 -5.51 -4.61 0.08
C VAL A 121 -6.56 -5.04 1.10
N GLY A 122 -7.13 -4.06 1.75
CA GLY A 122 -8.21 -4.27 2.71
C GLY A 122 -9.28 -3.19 2.66
#